data_780edf9fe55a1dfde2a4b39ea3857175
#
_entry.id   780edf9fe55a1dfde2a4b39ea3857175
#
_cell.length_a   1.000
_cell.length_b   1.000
_cell.length_c   1.000
_cell.angle_alpha   90.00
_cell.angle_beta   90.00
_cell.angle_gamma   90.00
#
_symmetry.space_group_name_H-M   'P 1'
#
loop_
_entity.id
_entity.type
_entity.pdbx_description
1 polymer ?
#
loop_
_entity_poly.entity_id
_entity_poly.type
_entity_poly.pdbx_seq_one_letter_code
_entity_poly.pdbx_strand_id
1 'polypeptide(L)'
;MTILRVNSESNESIMKWFYEGIMEGENGIVIYPNLQTLRQIYTQYSKEQLEKADEKEDDDNYTRNKQSKSRIILIATFYETTYSVKHHLGAVGIKDVQSHIDDGSLVIVDAFSCYYPDINGMKKLISSLSERARKEYRAGVTAIVDMGYFFLFGGDGRATELINYEASLAPKTDGGNVRGFTCYHGANYNTLKDNQREELSQKGKKVFEITESTS
;
A
#
# COMPACT_ATOMS: atom_id res chain seq x y z
N MET A 1 -20.93 6.94 -4.16
CA MET A 1 -19.46 6.79 -4.09
C MET A 1 -18.90 7.99 -3.36
N THR A 2 -18.10 7.80 -2.33
CA THR A 2 -17.50 8.92 -1.58
C THR A 2 -16.04 9.06 -2.00
N ILE A 3 -15.72 10.10 -2.77
CA ILE A 3 -14.34 10.51 -3.01
C ILE A 3 -13.95 11.41 -1.84
N LEU A 4 -12.96 10.98 -1.08
CA LEU A 4 -12.43 11.76 0.03
C LEU A 4 -11.24 12.56 -0.47
N ARG A 5 -11.38 13.89 -0.52
CA ARG A 5 -10.28 14.81 -0.86
C ARG A 5 -9.52 15.16 0.40
N VAL A 6 -8.23 14.90 0.38
CA VAL A 6 -7.31 15.15 1.48
C VAL A 6 -6.26 16.16 1.02
N ASN A 7 -6.11 17.26 1.78
CA ASN A 7 -5.08 18.24 1.50
C ASN A 7 -3.71 17.72 2.02
N SER A 8 -2.67 17.83 1.20
CA SER A 8 -1.32 17.36 1.51
C SER A 8 -0.59 18.17 2.60
N GLU A 9 -1.15 19.29 3.06
CA GLU A 9 -0.47 20.18 4.03
C GLU A 9 -0.27 19.59 5.43
N SER A 10 -1.05 18.59 5.82
CA SER A 10 -0.83 17.94 7.11
C SER A 10 -0.63 16.43 6.93
N ASN A 11 0.57 15.97 7.25
CA ASN A 11 0.89 14.54 7.34
C ASN A 11 -0.10 13.81 8.27
N GLU A 12 -0.55 14.48 9.32
CA GLU A 12 -1.51 13.93 10.29
C GLU A 12 -2.87 13.62 9.65
N SER A 13 -3.35 14.49 8.77
CA SER A 13 -4.60 14.25 8.03
C SER A 13 -4.51 13.07 7.08
N ILE A 14 -3.41 12.97 6.32
CA ILE A 14 -3.18 11.85 5.39
C ILE A 14 -3.12 10.55 6.18
N MET A 15 -2.36 10.50 7.27
CA MET A 15 -2.17 9.30 8.08
C MET A 15 -3.44 8.86 8.78
N LYS A 16 -4.23 9.78 9.32
CA LYS A 16 -5.54 9.47 9.91
C LYS A 16 -6.44 8.71 8.94
N TRP A 17 -6.49 9.16 7.67
CA TRP A 17 -7.27 8.49 6.63
C TRP A 17 -6.76 7.08 6.31
N PHE A 18 -5.45 6.86 6.30
CA PHE A 18 -4.86 5.54 6.11
C PHE A 18 -5.23 4.56 7.23
N TYR A 19 -5.30 5.02 8.48
CA TYR A 19 -5.64 4.16 9.61
C TYR A 19 -7.14 3.92 9.76
N GLU A 20 -7.93 4.98 9.64
CA GLU A 20 -9.37 4.91 9.86
C GLU A 20 -10.14 4.59 8.58
N GLY A 21 -9.54 4.88 7.44
CA GLY A 21 -10.20 4.84 6.14
C GLY A 21 -10.39 3.44 5.57
N ILE A 22 -9.51 2.49 5.84
CA ILE A 22 -9.54 1.15 5.24
C ILE A 22 -9.50 0.09 6.35
N MET A 23 -10.56 -0.70 6.40
CA MET A 23 -10.68 -1.80 7.34
C MET A 23 -9.94 -3.04 6.84
N GLU A 24 -9.77 -4.03 7.70
CA GLU A 24 -9.20 -5.32 7.34
C GLU A 24 -10.05 -6.01 6.27
N GLY A 25 -9.37 -6.58 5.27
CA GLY A 25 -10.02 -7.15 4.11
C GLY A 25 -10.51 -6.12 3.08
N GLU A 26 -10.19 -4.83 3.23
CA GLU A 26 -10.56 -3.79 2.28
C GLU A 26 -9.39 -3.31 1.45
N ASN A 27 -9.70 -2.85 0.23
CA ASN A 27 -8.78 -2.13 -0.64
C ASN A 27 -9.23 -0.67 -0.79
N GLY A 28 -8.28 0.24 -0.87
CA GLY A 28 -8.48 1.64 -1.17
C GLY A 28 -7.66 2.08 -2.37
N ILE A 29 -8.22 2.97 -3.15
CA ILE A 29 -7.54 3.66 -4.24
C ILE A 29 -6.99 4.97 -3.70
N VAL A 30 -5.71 5.23 -3.92
CA VAL A 30 -5.03 6.47 -3.55
C VAL A 30 -4.56 7.16 -4.81
N ILE A 31 -5.04 8.37 -5.06
CA ILE A 31 -4.58 9.20 -6.16
C ILE A 31 -3.65 10.25 -5.57
N TYR A 32 -2.35 10.19 -5.94
CA TYR A 32 -1.34 11.07 -5.41
C TYR A 32 -0.79 12.04 -6.48
N PRO A 33 -0.53 13.32 -6.15
CA PRO A 33 -0.13 14.33 -7.14
C PRO A 33 1.31 14.18 -7.62
N ASN A 34 2.21 13.72 -6.76
CA ASN A 34 3.64 13.60 -7.06
C ASN A 34 4.32 12.53 -6.20
N LEU A 35 5.54 12.12 -6.57
CA LEU A 35 6.29 11.07 -5.86
C LEU A 35 6.62 11.45 -4.40
N GLN A 36 6.76 12.72 -4.08
CA GLN A 36 7.02 13.14 -2.72
C GLN A 36 5.85 12.80 -1.81
N THR A 37 4.63 12.99 -2.27
CA THR A 37 3.42 12.58 -1.53
C THR A 37 3.36 11.06 -1.34
N LEU A 38 3.66 10.28 -2.37
CA LEU A 38 3.72 8.82 -2.22
C LEU A 38 4.78 8.39 -1.21
N ARG A 39 5.96 9.05 -1.22
CA ARG A 39 7.03 8.82 -0.24
C ARG A 39 6.57 9.11 1.18
N GLN A 40 5.90 10.24 1.40
CA GLN A 40 5.34 10.58 2.70
C GLN A 40 4.38 9.50 3.20
N ILE A 41 3.50 9.01 2.33
CA ILE A 41 2.54 7.97 2.67
C ILE A 41 3.25 6.71 3.17
N TYR A 42 4.09 6.10 2.33
CA TYR A 42 4.69 4.82 2.70
C TYR A 42 5.71 4.94 3.85
N THR A 43 6.43 6.07 3.94
CA THR A 43 7.42 6.25 5.03
C THR A 43 6.75 6.47 6.38
N GLN A 44 5.76 7.36 6.44
CA GLN A 44 5.05 7.63 7.70
C GLN A 44 4.29 6.39 8.18
N TYR A 45 3.56 5.73 7.27
CA TYR A 45 2.85 4.50 7.60
C TYR A 45 3.81 3.43 8.16
N SER A 46 4.91 3.19 7.45
CA SER A 46 5.90 2.19 7.88
C SER A 46 6.50 2.53 9.22
N LYS A 47 6.90 3.80 9.44
CA LYS A 47 7.46 4.25 10.69
C LYS A 47 6.53 3.94 11.87
N GLU A 48 5.28 4.40 11.80
CA GLU A 48 4.33 4.18 12.88
C GLU A 48 4.02 2.70 13.14
N GLN A 49 3.99 1.86 12.10
CA GLN A 49 3.71 0.45 12.27
C GLN A 49 4.91 -0.32 12.86
N LEU A 50 6.13 0.02 12.45
CA LEU A 50 7.34 -0.66 12.92
C LEU A 50 7.73 -0.20 14.33
N GLU A 51 7.65 1.10 14.64
CA GLU A 51 7.93 1.63 15.98
C GLU A 51 6.94 1.08 17.03
N LYS A 52 5.64 0.99 16.71
CA LYS A 52 4.65 0.38 17.61
C LYS A 52 4.91 -1.11 17.89
N ALA A 53 5.65 -1.77 17.01
CA ALA A 53 6.05 -3.15 17.20
C ALA A 53 7.20 -3.28 18.20
N ASP A 54 8.21 -2.43 18.03
CA ASP A 54 9.41 -2.42 18.88
C ASP A 54 9.06 -2.09 20.35
N GLU A 55 8.17 -1.10 20.57
CA GLU A 55 7.71 -0.72 21.92
C GLU A 55 6.99 -1.87 22.65
N LYS A 56 6.36 -2.78 21.93
CA LYS A 56 5.65 -3.91 22.54
C LYS A 56 6.56 -5.10 22.88
N GLU A 57 7.72 -5.22 22.25
CA GLU A 57 8.68 -6.27 22.56
C GLU A 57 9.49 -5.98 23.82
N ASP A 58 9.63 -4.69 24.21
CA ASP A 58 10.37 -4.26 25.41
C ASP A 58 9.56 -4.42 26.72
N ASP A 59 8.27 -4.74 26.67
CA ASP A 59 7.43 -4.91 27.85
C ASP A 59 7.38 -6.40 28.29
N ASP A 60 8.34 -6.80 29.13
CA ASP A 60 8.50 -8.17 29.69
C ASP A 60 7.24 -8.74 30.41
N ASN A 61 6.25 -7.90 30.72
CA ASN A 61 4.98 -8.31 31.35
C ASN A 61 3.93 -8.84 30.34
N TYR A 62 4.23 -8.82 29.05
CA TYR A 62 3.27 -9.15 28.01
C TYR A 62 3.22 -10.65 27.62
N THR A 63 3.90 -11.49 28.42
CA THR A 63 3.95 -12.93 28.21
C THR A 63 2.67 -13.60 28.72
N ARG A 64 1.65 -13.76 27.89
CA ARG A 64 0.74 -14.92 27.89
C ARG A 64 -0.53 -14.78 27.06
N ASN A 65 -0.89 -13.64 26.55
CA ASN A 65 -1.88 -13.58 25.50
C ASN A 65 -1.18 -13.47 24.16
N LYS A 66 -1.42 -14.44 23.25
CA LYS A 66 -0.95 -14.44 21.85
C LYS A 66 -1.47 -13.18 21.12
N GLN A 67 -1.00 -12.00 21.50
CA GLN A 67 -1.34 -10.78 20.80
C GLN A 67 -0.43 -10.62 19.60
N SER A 68 -1.06 -10.32 18.50
CA SER A 68 -0.51 -10.29 17.17
C SER A 68 0.77 -9.45 17.10
N LYS A 69 1.84 -10.03 16.63
CA LYS A 69 3.01 -9.31 16.13
C LYS A 69 2.54 -8.24 15.13
N SER A 70 3.39 -7.24 14.87
CA SER A 70 3.15 -6.22 13.84
C SER A 70 2.67 -6.81 12.51
N ARG A 71 2.07 -5.98 11.69
CA ARG A 71 1.71 -6.36 10.31
C ARG A 71 2.96 -6.49 9.43
N ILE A 72 2.90 -7.31 8.41
CA ILE A 72 3.88 -7.26 7.31
C ILE A 72 3.52 -6.05 6.44
N ILE A 73 4.49 -5.21 6.16
CA ILE A 73 4.34 -4.06 5.28
C ILE A 73 4.96 -4.43 3.93
N LEU A 74 4.16 -4.42 2.88
CA LEU A 74 4.60 -4.55 1.49
C LEU A 74 4.57 -3.18 0.83
N ILE A 75 5.72 -2.73 0.33
CA ILE A 75 5.86 -1.54 -0.49
C ILE A 75 6.29 -1.99 -1.88
N ALA A 76 5.43 -1.83 -2.86
CA ALA A 76 5.72 -2.13 -4.26
C ALA A 76 5.73 -0.81 -5.05
N THR A 77 6.90 -0.39 -5.51
CA THR A 77 7.09 0.88 -6.21
C THR A 77 7.36 0.66 -7.69
N PHE A 78 6.87 1.58 -8.52
CA PHE A 78 7.10 1.57 -9.96
C PHE A 78 8.07 2.69 -10.41
N TYR A 79 7.91 3.89 -9.85
CA TYR A 79 8.72 5.06 -10.24
C TYR A 79 10.00 5.22 -9.41
N GLU A 80 10.22 4.36 -8.43
CA GLU A 80 11.39 4.39 -7.57
C GLU A 80 12.05 3.02 -7.47
N THR A 81 13.36 3.02 -7.28
CA THR A 81 14.09 1.78 -7.01
C THR A 81 13.86 1.32 -5.55
N THR A 82 13.96 0.04 -5.31
CA THR A 82 13.91 -0.53 -3.95
C THR A 82 14.98 0.07 -3.03
N TYR A 83 16.14 0.45 -3.59
CA TYR A 83 17.20 1.14 -2.86
C TYR A 83 16.76 2.55 -2.41
N SER A 84 16.11 3.32 -3.32
CA SER A 84 15.58 4.64 -2.99
C SER A 84 14.55 4.58 -1.86
N VAL A 85 13.62 3.63 -1.94
CA VAL A 85 12.62 3.40 -0.88
C VAL A 85 13.29 3.12 0.47
N LYS A 86 14.25 2.20 0.50
CA LYS A 86 15.02 1.87 1.70
C LYS A 86 15.71 3.10 2.29
N HIS A 87 16.31 3.93 1.43
CA HIS A 87 16.97 5.17 1.85
C HIS A 87 15.96 6.16 2.48
N HIS A 88 14.78 6.35 1.87
CA HIS A 88 13.74 7.23 2.41
C HIS A 88 13.20 6.74 3.76
N LEU A 89 13.02 5.44 3.94
CA LEU A 89 12.61 4.85 5.22
C LEU A 89 13.63 5.14 6.33
N GLY A 90 14.92 5.00 6.05
CA GLY A 90 15.98 5.37 6.99
C GLY A 90 16.00 6.88 7.28
N ALA A 91 15.78 7.72 6.26
CA ALA A 91 15.79 9.18 6.41
C ALA A 91 14.67 9.73 7.32
N VAL A 92 13.51 9.04 7.42
CA VAL A 92 12.45 9.43 8.36
C VAL A 92 12.67 8.87 9.77
N GLY A 93 13.79 8.21 10.02
CA GLY A 93 14.22 7.77 11.34
C GLY A 93 13.83 6.35 11.72
N ILE A 94 13.38 5.51 10.77
CA ILE A 94 13.21 4.08 11.06
C ILE A 94 14.59 3.49 11.35
N LYS A 95 14.75 2.98 12.57
CA LYS A 95 15.98 2.35 12.99
C LYS A 95 16.13 0.99 12.29
N ASP A 96 17.33 0.72 11.82
CA ASP A 96 17.69 -0.58 11.22
C ASP A 96 16.67 -1.15 10.22
N VAL A 97 16.40 -0.38 9.16
CA VAL A 97 15.51 -0.79 8.05
C VAL A 97 15.88 -2.19 7.52
N GLN A 98 17.17 -2.55 7.57
CA GLN A 98 17.64 -3.86 7.10
C GLN A 98 17.13 -4.99 8.00
N SER A 99 17.14 -4.81 9.31
CA SER A 99 16.61 -5.81 10.25
C SER A 99 15.13 -6.12 9.96
N HIS A 100 14.32 -5.08 9.69
CA HIS A 100 12.92 -5.26 9.32
C HIS A 100 12.73 -5.99 7.98
N ILE A 101 13.68 -5.84 7.05
CA ILE A 101 13.69 -6.61 5.80
C ILE A 101 14.07 -8.07 6.07
N ASP A 102 15.09 -8.30 6.89
CA ASP A 102 15.63 -9.63 7.17
C ASP A 102 14.64 -10.49 7.98
N ASP A 103 13.92 -9.89 8.93
CA ASP A 103 12.84 -10.55 9.69
C ASP A 103 11.53 -10.65 8.92
N GLY A 104 11.46 -9.94 7.80
CA GLY A 104 10.34 -9.91 6.88
C GLY A 104 9.09 -9.17 7.39
N SER A 105 9.22 -8.29 8.38
CA SER A 105 8.18 -7.33 8.74
C SER A 105 8.02 -6.25 7.68
N LEU A 106 9.08 -5.98 6.90
CA LEU A 106 9.10 -5.08 5.77
C LEU A 106 9.52 -5.80 4.50
N VAL A 107 8.72 -5.65 3.43
CA VAL A 107 9.00 -6.21 2.10
C VAL A 107 8.96 -5.07 1.09
N ILE A 108 10.07 -4.83 0.39
CA ILE A 108 10.19 -3.81 -0.64
C ILE A 108 10.45 -4.49 -1.97
N VAL A 109 9.61 -4.24 -2.96
CA VAL A 109 9.73 -4.86 -4.29
C VAL A 109 9.56 -3.83 -5.42
N ASP A 110 10.15 -4.14 -6.56
CA ASP A 110 9.87 -3.47 -7.81
C ASP A 110 8.52 -3.98 -8.37
N ALA A 111 7.55 -3.09 -8.52
CA ALA A 111 6.22 -3.43 -9.01
C ALA A 111 6.26 -3.98 -10.44
N PHE A 112 7.16 -3.47 -11.30
CA PHE A 112 7.31 -4.01 -12.66
C PHE A 112 7.62 -5.49 -12.64
N SER A 113 8.60 -5.91 -11.84
CA SER A 113 9.00 -7.32 -11.71
C SER A 113 7.88 -8.22 -11.18
N CYS A 114 6.96 -7.66 -10.40
CA CYS A 114 5.81 -8.40 -9.89
C CYS A 114 4.69 -8.59 -10.92
N TYR A 115 4.58 -7.69 -11.90
CA TYR A 115 3.54 -7.76 -12.94
C TYR A 115 4.03 -8.42 -14.23
N TYR A 116 5.33 -8.46 -14.47
CA TYR A 116 5.91 -9.02 -15.69
C TYR A 116 6.75 -10.27 -15.36
N PRO A 117 6.61 -11.38 -16.09
CA PRO A 117 5.67 -11.62 -17.22
C PRO A 117 4.25 -12.01 -16.81
N ASP A 118 3.98 -12.18 -15.51
CA ASP A 118 2.68 -12.63 -15.00
C ASP A 118 1.96 -11.50 -14.23
N ILE A 119 0.91 -10.96 -14.81
CA ILE A 119 0.09 -9.90 -14.21
C ILE A 119 -0.46 -10.27 -12.82
N ASN A 120 -0.56 -11.56 -12.52
CA ASN A 120 -1.01 -12.03 -11.21
C ASN A 120 0.14 -12.19 -10.20
N GLY A 121 1.37 -11.89 -10.57
CA GLY A 121 2.53 -12.05 -9.68
C GLY A 121 2.39 -11.27 -8.38
N MET A 122 1.90 -10.02 -8.43
CA MET A 122 1.62 -9.23 -7.24
C MET A 122 0.57 -9.88 -6.32
N LYS A 123 -0.50 -10.45 -6.89
CA LYS A 123 -1.52 -11.16 -6.10
C LYS A 123 -0.94 -12.40 -5.42
N LYS A 124 -0.10 -13.15 -6.13
CA LYS A 124 0.60 -14.31 -5.58
C LYS A 124 1.51 -13.91 -4.42
N LEU A 125 2.25 -12.80 -4.56
CA LEU A 125 3.08 -12.26 -3.50
C LEU A 125 2.24 -11.89 -2.27
N ILE A 126 1.18 -11.08 -2.43
CA ILE A 126 0.30 -10.69 -1.33
C ILE A 126 -0.31 -11.92 -0.64
N SER A 127 -0.75 -12.92 -1.40
CA SER A 127 -1.29 -14.18 -0.87
C SER A 127 -0.25 -14.94 -0.05
N SER A 128 0.98 -15.06 -0.54
CA SER A 128 2.09 -15.69 0.16
C SER A 128 2.44 -14.97 1.47
N LEU A 129 2.48 -13.62 1.44
CA LEU A 129 2.73 -12.82 2.63
C LEU A 129 1.59 -12.95 3.66
N SER A 130 0.34 -13.02 3.20
CA SER A 130 -0.83 -13.24 4.07
C SER A 130 -0.77 -14.60 4.77
N GLU A 131 -0.38 -15.65 4.04
CA GLU A 131 -0.17 -16.97 4.62
C GLU A 131 0.98 -16.97 5.64
N ARG A 132 2.09 -16.30 5.32
CA ARG A 132 3.21 -16.12 6.25
C ARG A 132 2.79 -15.37 7.50
N ALA A 133 2.06 -14.24 7.36
CA ALA A 133 1.56 -13.48 8.50
C ALA A 133 0.72 -14.36 9.44
N ARG A 134 -0.14 -15.20 8.88
CA ARG A 134 -0.96 -16.15 9.66
C ARG A 134 -0.11 -17.18 10.40
N LYS A 135 0.92 -17.76 9.74
CA LYS A 135 1.85 -18.74 10.35
C LYS A 135 2.67 -18.12 11.48
N GLU A 136 3.06 -16.85 11.33
CA GLU A 136 3.88 -16.13 12.33
C GLU A 136 3.04 -15.41 13.39
N TYR A 137 1.72 -15.57 13.39
CA TYR A 137 0.79 -14.88 14.28
C TYR A 137 0.87 -13.35 14.20
N ARG A 138 1.18 -12.81 13.01
CA ARG A 138 1.14 -11.37 12.74
C ARG A 138 -0.29 -10.89 12.50
N ALA A 139 -0.53 -9.60 12.72
CA ALA A 139 -1.84 -8.95 12.53
C ALA A 139 -2.34 -8.98 11.06
N GLY A 140 -1.48 -9.34 10.10
CA GLY A 140 -1.81 -9.42 8.69
C GLY A 140 -0.80 -8.73 7.79
N VAL A 141 -1.26 -8.29 6.62
CA VAL A 141 -0.44 -7.60 5.61
C VAL A 141 -1.05 -6.23 5.31
N THR A 142 -0.21 -5.22 5.18
CA THR A 142 -0.59 -3.96 4.52
C THR A 142 0.22 -3.85 3.25
N ALA A 143 -0.46 -3.75 2.11
CA ALA A 143 0.16 -3.61 0.81
C ALA A 143 -0.06 -2.19 0.26
N ILE A 144 1.03 -1.46 0.00
CA ILE A 144 1.05 -0.16 -0.67
C ILE A 144 1.67 -0.40 -2.04
N VAL A 145 0.84 -0.37 -3.09
CA VAL A 145 1.21 -0.83 -4.43
C VAL A 145 1.04 0.28 -5.45
N ASP A 146 2.13 0.72 -6.06
CA ASP A 146 2.11 1.67 -7.17
C ASP A 146 1.65 0.99 -8.46
N MET A 147 0.62 1.55 -9.09
CA MET A 147 -0.04 1.00 -10.28
C MET A 147 0.53 1.55 -11.60
N GLY A 148 1.70 2.19 -11.57
CA GLY A 148 2.35 2.79 -12.76
C GLY A 148 2.57 1.83 -13.91
N TYR A 149 2.75 0.52 -13.65
CA TYR A 149 2.89 -0.51 -14.67
C TYR A 149 1.79 -0.48 -15.74
N PHE A 150 0.54 -0.28 -15.34
CA PHE A 150 -0.60 -0.30 -16.25
C PHE A 150 -0.66 0.89 -17.20
N PHE A 151 0.16 1.91 -16.96
CA PHE A 151 0.25 3.12 -17.79
C PHE A 151 1.50 3.15 -18.69
N LEU A 152 2.40 2.17 -18.54
CA LEU A 152 3.71 2.17 -19.21
C LEU A 152 3.63 2.17 -20.74
N PHE A 153 2.65 1.46 -21.31
CA PHE A 153 2.54 1.28 -22.76
C PHE A 153 1.31 1.96 -23.38
N GLY A 154 0.50 2.66 -22.59
CA GLY A 154 -0.69 3.38 -23.06
C GLY A 154 -1.76 2.47 -23.71
N GLY A 155 -2.86 3.10 -24.10
CA GLY A 155 -3.94 2.48 -24.89
C GLY A 155 -5.11 1.92 -24.06
N ASP A 156 -6.28 1.83 -24.73
CA ASP A 156 -7.56 1.45 -24.09
C ASP A 156 -7.55 0.02 -23.52
N GLY A 157 -6.74 -0.88 -24.09
CA GLY A 157 -6.62 -2.27 -23.60
C GLY A 157 -6.02 -2.34 -22.20
N ARG A 158 -5.07 -1.48 -21.88
CA ARG A 158 -4.44 -1.42 -20.55
C ARG A 158 -5.38 -0.90 -19.48
N ALA A 159 -6.22 0.06 -19.79
CA ALA A 159 -7.24 0.54 -18.86
C ALA A 159 -8.24 -0.58 -18.49
N THR A 160 -8.67 -1.38 -19.47
CA THR A 160 -9.53 -2.55 -19.22
C THR A 160 -8.81 -3.60 -18.37
N GLU A 161 -7.53 -3.86 -18.64
CA GLU A 161 -6.71 -4.77 -17.86
C GLU A 161 -6.57 -4.29 -16.40
N LEU A 162 -6.33 -2.99 -16.20
CA LEU A 162 -6.27 -2.37 -14.87
C LEU A 162 -7.58 -2.53 -14.10
N ILE A 163 -8.72 -2.22 -14.73
CA ILE A 163 -10.04 -2.33 -14.11
C ILE A 163 -10.35 -3.78 -13.71
N ASN A 164 -10.05 -4.72 -14.59
CA ASN A 164 -10.21 -6.15 -14.30
C ASN A 164 -9.27 -6.61 -13.17
N TYR A 165 -8.06 -6.08 -13.13
CA TYR A 165 -7.10 -6.36 -12.08
C TYR A 165 -7.61 -5.85 -10.73
N GLU A 166 -8.06 -4.60 -10.64
CA GLU A 166 -8.65 -4.03 -9.41
C GLU A 166 -9.88 -4.81 -8.95
N ALA A 167 -10.79 -5.17 -9.87
CA ALA A 167 -11.93 -6.00 -9.54
C ALA A 167 -11.52 -7.34 -8.91
N SER A 168 -10.37 -7.86 -9.29
CA SER A 168 -9.85 -9.14 -8.81
C SER A 168 -9.06 -9.04 -7.49
N LEU A 169 -8.74 -7.81 -7.04
CA LEU A 169 -8.16 -7.54 -5.72
C LEU A 169 -9.22 -7.48 -4.62
N ALA A 170 -10.52 -7.53 -4.99
CA ALA A 170 -11.59 -7.58 -4.02
C ALA A 170 -11.31 -8.66 -2.95
N PRO A 171 -11.53 -8.37 -1.67
CA PRO A 171 -11.17 -9.28 -0.59
C PRO A 171 -11.86 -10.62 -0.82
N LYS A 172 -11.07 -11.65 -0.96
CA LYS A 172 -11.58 -13.00 -0.83
C LYS A 172 -11.85 -13.22 0.64
N THR A 173 -13.03 -13.67 0.96
CA THR A 173 -13.55 -13.92 2.32
C THR A 173 -12.78 -15.00 3.10
N ASP A 174 -11.62 -15.41 2.62
CA ASP A 174 -10.82 -16.53 3.14
C ASP A 174 -9.98 -16.18 4.40
N GLY A 175 -10.37 -15.14 5.13
CA GLY A 175 -9.80 -14.85 6.46
C GLY A 175 -8.40 -14.22 6.45
N GLY A 176 -7.92 -13.74 5.31
CA GLY A 176 -6.66 -13.01 5.23
C GLY A 176 -6.82 -11.56 5.67
N ASN A 177 -6.16 -11.17 6.77
CA ASN A 177 -6.11 -9.79 7.26
C ASN A 177 -5.22 -8.93 6.36
N VAL A 178 -5.68 -8.65 5.13
CA VAL A 178 -4.97 -7.80 4.16
C VAL A 178 -5.66 -6.44 4.07
N ARG A 179 -4.87 -5.37 4.17
CA ARG A 179 -5.27 -4.00 3.79
C ARG A 179 -4.50 -3.65 2.53
N GLY A 180 -5.20 -3.28 1.46
CA GLY A 180 -4.60 -2.92 0.19
C GLY A 180 -4.76 -1.43 -0.10
N PHE A 181 -3.67 -0.79 -0.54
CA PHE A 181 -3.68 0.56 -1.08
C PHE A 181 -3.09 0.51 -2.48
N THR A 182 -3.94 0.67 -3.50
CA THR A 182 -3.50 0.82 -4.87
C THR A 182 -3.29 2.30 -5.18
N CYS A 183 -2.04 2.66 -5.48
CA CYS A 183 -1.59 4.05 -5.59
C CYS A 183 -1.45 4.45 -7.07
N TYR A 184 -2.09 5.54 -7.44
CA TYR A 184 -2.12 6.06 -8.80
C TYR A 184 -1.51 7.46 -8.85
N HIS A 185 -0.51 7.65 -9.70
CA HIS A 185 -0.03 8.99 -10.00
C HIS A 185 -1.14 9.77 -10.71
N GLY A 186 -1.47 10.96 -10.19
CA GLY A 186 -2.60 11.75 -10.67
C GLY A 186 -2.56 12.05 -12.17
N ALA A 187 -1.38 12.37 -12.72
CA ALA A 187 -1.22 12.57 -14.16
C ALA A 187 -1.66 11.34 -14.97
N ASN A 188 -1.29 10.14 -14.54
CA ASN A 188 -1.67 8.90 -15.20
C ASN A 188 -3.16 8.58 -15.02
N TYR A 189 -3.67 8.72 -13.79
CA TYR A 189 -5.09 8.53 -13.51
C TYR A 189 -5.97 9.42 -14.39
N ASN A 190 -5.54 10.66 -14.64
CA ASN A 190 -6.25 11.61 -15.49
C ASN A 190 -6.20 11.28 -17.00
N THR A 191 -5.36 10.35 -17.44
CA THR A 191 -5.40 9.84 -18.83
C THR A 191 -6.53 8.86 -19.08
N LEU A 192 -7.12 8.29 -18.03
CA LEU A 192 -8.29 7.42 -18.14
C LEU A 192 -9.52 8.24 -18.57
N LYS A 193 -10.38 7.65 -19.39
CA LYS A 193 -11.68 8.22 -19.75
C LYS A 193 -12.60 8.29 -18.51
N ASP A 194 -13.57 9.20 -18.51
CA ASP A 194 -14.47 9.39 -17.37
C ASP A 194 -15.18 8.10 -16.94
N ASN A 195 -15.71 7.33 -17.91
CA ASN A 195 -16.34 6.05 -17.64
C ASN A 195 -15.36 5.02 -17.06
N GLN A 196 -14.09 5.04 -17.46
CA GLN A 196 -13.05 4.15 -16.92
C GLN A 196 -12.69 4.53 -15.47
N ARG A 197 -12.58 5.83 -15.18
CA ARG A 197 -12.36 6.34 -13.82
C ARG A 197 -13.53 5.99 -12.91
N GLU A 198 -14.75 6.12 -13.40
CA GLU A 198 -15.95 5.75 -12.66
C GLU A 198 -15.97 4.25 -12.37
N GLU A 199 -15.73 3.42 -13.37
CA GLU A 199 -15.68 1.96 -13.21
C GLU A 199 -14.58 1.52 -12.24
N LEU A 200 -13.37 2.07 -12.38
CA LEU A 200 -12.25 1.81 -11.48
C LEU A 200 -12.60 2.18 -10.03
N SER A 201 -13.20 3.35 -9.84
CA SER A 201 -13.62 3.84 -8.52
C SER A 201 -14.70 2.99 -7.86
N GLN A 202 -15.54 2.33 -8.66
CA GLN A 202 -16.55 1.38 -8.14
C GLN A 202 -15.94 0.06 -7.67
N LYS A 203 -14.75 -0.31 -8.16
CA LYS A 203 -14.05 -1.54 -7.73
C LYS A 203 -13.30 -1.33 -6.40
N GLY A 204 -12.78 -0.13 -6.14
CA GLY A 204 -12.24 0.26 -4.85
C GLY A 204 -13.35 0.67 -3.89
N LYS A 205 -13.36 0.18 -2.66
CA LYS A 205 -14.38 0.57 -1.67
C LYS A 205 -14.29 2.04 -1.26
N LYS A 206 -13.07 2.61 -1.28
CA LYS A 206 -12.80 4.01 -0.92
C LYS A 206 -11.76 4.60 -1.86
N VAL A 207 -11.98 5.83 -2.29
CA VAL A 207 -11.06 6.58 -3.14
C VAL A 207 -10.57 7.80 -2.36
N PHE A 208 -9.26 7.93 -2.24
CA PHE A 208 -8.58 9.05 -1.60
C PHE A 208 -7.86 9.86 -2.67
N GLU A 209 -8.30 11.05 -2.92
CA GLU A 209 -7.63 12.00 -3.81
C GLU A 209 -6.85 13.01 -2.96
N ILE A 210 -5.53 12.94 -3.04
CA ILE A 210 -4.63 13.87 -2.35
C ILE A 210 -4.35 15.03 -3.29
N THR A 211 -4.66 16.24 -2.84
CA THR A 211 -4.45 17.46 -3.62
C THR A 211 -3.32 18.29 -3.04
N GLU A 212 -2.53 18.92 -3.91
CA GLU A 212 -1.58 19.95 -3.47
C GLU A 212 -2.35 21.21 -3.04
N SER A 213 -1.87 21.85 -1.99
CA SER A 213 -2.38 23.17 -1.62
C SER A 213 -2.04 24.15 -2.72
N THR A 214 -3.04 24.78 -3.28
CA THR A 214 -2.83 26.00 -4.09
C THR A 214 -2.46 27.11 -3.13
N SER A 215 -1.13 27.34 -2.99
CA SER A 215 -0.59 28.56 -2.34
C SER A 215 -0.87 29.80 -3.17
#